data_f3e8f74247b9b969cde6e6f9fecc6e43
#
_entry.id   f3e8f74247b9b969cde6e6f9fecc6e43
#
_cell.length_a   1.000
_cell.length_b   1.000
_cell.length_c   1.000
_cell.angle_alpha   90.00
_cell.angle_beta   90.00
_cell.angle_gamma   90.00
#
_symmetry.space_group_name_H-M   'P 1'
#
loop_
_entity.id
_entity.type
_entity.pdbx_description
1 polymer ?
#
loop_
_entity_poly.entity_id
_entity_poly.type
_entity_poly.pdbx_seq_one_letter_code
_entity_poly.pdbx_strand_id
1 'polypeptide(L)'
;MTTNVKRKYAVVDLEATSASSNAKIIQIGIVIIEDGQIVETYETDVNPHEELDEHIRQLTGITNQQLKKAPDFSQVARKVHEMIEDAVFVAHNVKFDANLLAESLFWEGFELITPRIDTVELAQVFFPTLERYNLSSLCEELAIPLDHAHSAISDAQATAQLFLKLRETIASLPRELVETLLSFSDNLIYESRLLIEDAFEDTVAFHGEDLTSHHGIFLRKPLISRDAKNFSDQFAINIQLMGMEPRPLQQEFAQSIEESLQSSREVATFVEGPTGIGKTYGYLLPLLAHTKDQIVVSVPTKVLQDQIMQQEAKMIEDVFQTSFHSLKSPQNYLKLDEFFRILHEPEENRLWNRFKMQLLVWLTQTRTGDLNEVGQLHRYGNFVQRIRHDGKLSKKSLFYTEDFWRLGQEKAKMSRVLLTNHAYLLTRLEDDPSLVENRTLVVDEAQKLYFSLEQFSRASLSLSDFMLDLQREIEIEKSLLKRRILESLQFELNALLKHLESGSRKVELTPEQVKKIRQDLSELDSPVLAELKTVFDPRFQIFWIDRTQEDQHPI
;
A
#
# COMPACT_ATOMS: atom_id res chain seq x y z
N MET A 1 13.98 -4.47 38.29
CA MET A 1 15.23 -5.12 37.82
C MET A 1 14.81 -6.45 37.26
N THR A 2 14.38 -6.46 35.98
CA THR A 2 14.16 -7.70 35.24
C THR A 2 15.53 -8.20 34.80
N THR A 3 15.91 -9.36 35.30
CA THR A 3 17.09 -10.09 34.83
C THR A 3 16.98 -10.26 33.33
N ASN A 4 17.94 -9.70 32.61
CA ASN A 4 18.07 -9.83 31.14
C ASN A 4 18.33 -11.31 30.84
N VAL A 5 17.26 -12.09 30.67
CA VAL A 5 17.36 -13.48 30.26
C VAL A 5 17.51 -13.45 28.75
N LYS A 6 18.75 -13.60 28.28
CA LYS A 6 19.03 -13.78 26.87
C LYS A 6 18.25 -15.01 26.39
N ARG A 7 17.30 -14.78 25.44
CA ARG A 7 16.45 -15.85 24.92
C ARG A 7 17.18 -16.62 23.81
N LYS A 8 16.96 -17.93 23.82
CA LYS A 8 17.32 -18.82 22.71
C LYS A 8 16.13 -18.89 21.75
N TYR A 9 16.38 -18.85 20.46
CA TYR A 9 15.37 -18.96 19.43
C TYR A 9 15.64 -20.18 18.56
N ALA A 10 14.61 -20.97 18.30
CA ALA A 10 14.65 -22.09 17.36
C ALA A 10 13.81 -21.72 16.13
N VAL A 11 14.47 -21.40 15.02
CA VAL A 11 13.81 -21.15 13.75
C VAL A 11 13.60 -22.47 13.05
N VAL A 12 12.34 -22.82 12.81
CA VAL A 12 11.95 -24.12 12.28
C VAL A 12 11.17 -23.92 10.99
N ASP A 13 11.50 -24.75 10.02
CA ASP A 13 10.73 -24.91 8.79
C ASP A 13 10.55 -26.40 8.49
N LEU A 14 9.37 -26.76 8.02
CA LEU A 14 8.98 -28.16 7.78
C LEU A 14 8.47 -28.32 6.35
N GLU A 15 8.99 -29.33 5.66
CA GLU A 15 8.33 -29.83 4.47
C GLU A 15 7.41 -31.01 4.83
N ALA A 16 6.26 -31.08 4.18
CA ALA A 16 5.21 -32.05 4.50
C ALA A 16 4.57 -32.67 3.25
N THR A 17 3.90 -33.82 3.44
CA THR A 17 3.20 -34.53 2.35
C THR A 17 2.05 -33.73 1.75
N SER A 18 1.49 -32.78 2.48
CA SER A 18 0.41 -31.88 2.02
C SER A 18 0.24 -30.69 2.96
N ALA A 19 -0.61 -29.73 2.60
CA ALA A 19 -1.03 -28.63 3.47
C ALA A 19 -2.28 -28.95 4.32
N SER A 20 -2.73 -30.20 4.35
CA SER A 20 -3.93 -30.64 5.07
C SER A 20 -3.64 -30.96 6.54
N SER A 21 -4.70 -31.13 7.33
CA SER A 21 -4.60 -31.51 8.75
C SER A 21 -3.98 -32.90 8.98
N ASN A 22 -3.93 -33.74 7.97
CA ASN A 22 -3.35 -35.09 8.04
C ASN A 22 -1.97 -35.17 7.38
N ALA A 23 -1.32 -34.01 7.18
CA ALA A 23 0.01 -33.94 6.63
C ALA A 23 1.03 -34.66 7.52
N LYS A 24 2.04 -35.28 6.90
CA LYS A 24 3.16 -35.88 7.60
C LYS A 24 4.44 -35.14 7.25
N ILE A 25 5.32 -35.00 8.21
CA ILE A 25 6.63 -34.35 8.02
C ILE A 25 7.48 -35.22 7.10
N ILE A 26 8.12 -34.61 6.11
CA ILE A 26 9.07 -35.25 5.21
C ILE A 26 10.48 -34.68 5.31
N GLN A 27 10.61 -33.42 5.78
CA GLN A 27 11.90 -32.82 6.07
C GLN A 27 11.76 -31.82 7.21
N ILE A 28 12.80 -31.69 8.04
CA ILE A 28 12.88 -30.76 9.17
C ILE A 28 14.15 -29.94 9.00
N GLY A 29 14.03 -28.62 9.04
CA GLY A 29 15.12 -27.65 9.14
C GLY A 29 15.01 -26.88 10.45
N ILE A 30 16.09 -26.83 11.24
CA ILE A 30 16.15 -26.06 12.48
C ILE A 30 17.42 -25.23 12.49
N VAL A 31 17.27 -23.95 12.82
CA VAL A 31 18.38 -23.01 13.03
C VAL A 31 18.26 -22.41 14.42
N ILE A 32 19.29 -22.58 15.23
CA ILE A 32 19.33 -22.03 16.59
C ILE A 32 20.04 -20.68 16.58
N ILE A 33 19.38 -19.69 17.19
CA ILE A 33 19.91 -18.34 17.37
C ILE A 33 20.08 -18.09 18.87
N GLU A 34 21.30 -17.71 19.26
CA GLU A 34 21.63 -17.25 20.61
C GLU A 34 22.44 -15.94 20.49
N ASP A 35 22.20 -14.99 21.36
CA ASP A 35 22.88 -13.70 21.37
C ASP A 35 22.89 -12.95 20.01
N GLY A 36 21.85 -13.14 19.20
CA GLY A 36 21.75 -12.53 17.88
C GLY A 36 22.64 -13.17 16.80
N GLN A 37 23.15 -14.38 17.06
CA GLN A 37 23.98 -15.13 16.12
C GLN A 37 23.43 -16.54 15.91
N ILE A 38 23.57 -17.05 14.70
CA ILE A 38 23.26 -18.45 14.39
C ILE A 38 24.39 -19.31 14.99
N VAL A 39 24.04 -20.21 15.90
CA VAL A 39 25.02 -21.06 16.63
C VAL A 39 24.97 -22.52 16.23
N GLU A 40 23.80 -23.02 15.78
CA GLU A 40 23.63 -24.41 15.39
C GLU A 40 22.61 -24.52 14.26
N THR A 41 22.80 -25.49 13.38
CA THR A 41 21.84 -25.87 12.33
C THR A 41 21.63 -27.37 12.34
N TYR A 42 20.40 -27.80 12.09
CA TYR A 42 20.04 -29.20 12.00
C TYR A 42 19.10 -29.44 10.84
N GLU A 43 19.39 -30.49 10.08
CA GLU A 43 18.55 -30.92 8.96
C GLU A 43 18.36 -32.44 9.01
N THR A 44 17.16 -32.90 8.71
CA THR A 44 16.90 -34.31 8.52
C THR A 44 15.70 -34.55 7.60
N ASP A 45 15.82 -35.52 6.72
CA ASP A 45 14.65 -36.11 6.06
C ASP A 45 13.92 -37.01 7.02
N VAL A 46 12.62 -37.21 6.82
CA VAL A 46 11.76 -38.09 7.63
C VAL A 46 10.93 -38.97 6.70
N ASN A 47 10.87 -40.27 7.00
CA ASN A 47 10.06 -41.20 6.24
C ASN A 47 8.57 -41.09 6.64
N PRO A 48 7.66 -40.59 5.78
CA PRO A 48 6.24 -40.49 6.09
C PRO A 48 5.46 -41.80 5.99
N HIS A 49 6.11 -42.91 5.55
CA HIS A 49 5.49 -44.19 5.23
C HIS A 49 4.36 -44.13 4.20
N GLU A 50 4.44 -43.17 3.30
CA GLU A 50 3.54 -42.99 2.16
C GLU A 50 4.28 -42.43 0.96
N GLU A 51 3.71 -42.54 -0.22
CA GLU A 51 4.33 -41.94 -1.43
C GLU A 51 3.87 -40.52 -1.59
N LEU A 52 4.82 -39.64 -1.95
CA LEU A 52 4.54 -38.22 -2.20
C LEU A 52 3.77 -38.04 -3.51
N ASP A 53 2.82 -37.14 -3.48
CA ASP A 53 2.19 -36.64 -4.68
C ASP A 53 3.21 -35.97 -5.62
N GLU A 54 2.93 -36.03 -6.94
CA GLU A 54 3.78 -35.44 -7.96
C GLU A 54 4.06 -33.96 -7.72
N HIS A 55 3.03 -33.23 -7.28
CA HIS A 55 3.14 -31.80 -6.98
C HIS A 55 4.16 -31.53 -5.86
N ILE A 56 4.11 -32.29 -4.76
CA ILE A 56 5.05 -32.12 -3.63
C ILE A 56 6.47 -32.47 -4.07
N ARG A 57 6.66 -33.54 -4.88
CA ARG A 57 7.97 -33.90 -5.42
C ARG A 57 8.56 -32.82 -6.32
N GLN A 58 7.73 -32.17 -7.14
CA GLN A 58 8.18 -31.08 -8.00
C GLN A 58 8.49 -29.80 -7.20
N LEU A 59 7.73 -29.53 -6.14
CA LEU A 59 7.89 -28.38 -5.29
C LEU A 59 9.17 -28.45 -4.44
N THR A 60 9.35 -29.57 -3.72
CA THR A 60 10.45 -29.75 -2.75
C THR A 60 11.73 -30.35 -3.37
N GLY A 61 11.61 -31.00 -4.53
CA GLY A 61 12.70 -31.80 -5.11
C GLY A 61 12.95 -33.13 -4.39
N ILE A 62 12.24 -33.42 -3.29
CA ILE A 62 12.40 -34.64 -2.49
C ILE A 62 11.79 -35.83 -3.22
N THR A 63 12.52 -36.95 -3.25
CA THR A 63 12.08 -38.17 -3.95
C THR A 63 11.59 -39.25 -2.99
N ASN A 64 10.63 -40.06 -3.43
CA ASN A 64 10.17 -41.25 -2.65
C ASN A 64 11.32 -42.21 -2.33
N GLN A 65 12.34 -42.29 -3.19
CA GLN A 65 13.50 -43.17 -2.95
C GLN A 65 14.39 -42.65 -1.82
N GLN A 66 14.51 -41.34 -1.69
CA GLN A 66 15.22 -40.66 -0.61
C GLN A 66 14.50 -40.90 0.72
N LEU A 67 13.18 -40.65 0.78
CA LEU A 67 12.38 -40.81 2.00
C LEU A 67 12.29 -42.26 2.49
N LYS A 68 12.28 -43.26 1.61
CA LYS A 68 12.34 -44.69 2.01
C LYS A 68 13.63 -45.04 2.76
N LYS A 69 14.69 -44.24 2.66
CA LYS A 69 15.96 -44.46 3.37
C LYS A 69 16.11 -43.52 4.59
N ALA A 70 15.22 -42.53 4.72
CA ALA A 70 15.21 -41.61 5.81
C ALA A 70 14.78 -42.29 7.13
N PRO A 71 15.18 -41.75 8.29
CA PRO A 71 14.72 -42.23 9.58
C PRO A 71 13.21 -41.99 9.76
N ASP A 72 12.57 -42.83 10.59
CA ASP A 72 11.23 -42.57 11.06
C ASP A 72 11.23 -41.36 12.02
N PHE A 73 10.11 -40.65 12.14
CA PHE A 73 10.02 -39.50 13.03
C PHE A 73 10.38 -39.87 14.50
N SER A 74 9.97 -41.02 14.96
CA SER A 74 10.31 -41.56 16.31
C SER A 74 11.82 -41.60 16.60
N GLN A 75 12.64 -41.80 15.58
CA GLN A 75 14.11 -41.86 15.74
C GLN A 75 14.75 -40.47 15.91
N VAL A 76 14.10 -39.42 15.38
CA VAL A 76 14.61 -38.03 15.43
C VAL A 76 13.87 -37.16 16.45
N ALA A 77 12.68 -37.54 16.88
CA ALA A 77 11.80 -36.79 17.76
C ALA A 77 12.49 -36.26 19.02
N ARG A 78 13.25 -37.12 19.71
CA ARG A 78 13.99 -36.73 20.92
C ARG A 78 14.98 -35.61 20.64
N LYS A 79 15.80 -35.73 19.59
CA LYS A 79 16.78 -34.72 19.23
C LYS A 79 16.11 -33.40 18.83
N VAL A 80 15.04 -33.48 18.04
CA VAL A 80 14.26 -32.28 17.66
C VAL A 80 13.69 -31.60 18.91
N HIS A 81 13.10 -32.36 19.82
CA HIS A 81 12.55 -31.81 21.06
C HIS A 81 13.63 -31.15 21.92
N GLU A 82 14.77 -31.81 22.18
CA GLU A 82 15.89 -31.27 22.96
C GLU A 82 16.47 -29.96 22.40
N MET A 83 16.39 -29.76 21.08
CA MET A 83 16.85 -28.52 20.44
C MET A 83 15.89 -27.34 20.66
N ILE A 84 14.60 -27.61 20.81
CA ILE A 84 13.57 -26.56 20.81
C ILE A 84 12.87 -26.35 22.15
N GLU A 85 12.95 -27.29 23.11
CA GLU A 85 12.16 -27.28 24.35
C GLU A 85 12.43 -26.07 25.26
N ASP A 86 13.64 -25.52 25.23
CA ASP A 86 14.08 -24.35 26.00
C ASP A 86 14.17 -23.06 25.16
N ALA A 87 13.73 -23.11 23.90
CA ALA A 87 13.81 -22.01 22.96
C ALA A 87 12.44 -21.42 22.63
N VAL A 88 12.41 -20.18 22.17
CA VAL A 88 11.25 -19.58 21.52
C VAL A 88 11.16 -20.13 20.10
N PHE A 89 10.03 -20.72 19.74
CA PHE A 89 9.79 -21.29 18.41
C PHE A 89 9.50 -20.17 17.41
N VAL A 90 10.25 -20.10 16.33
CA VAL A 90 10.11 -19.08 15.28
C VAL A 90 9.85 -19.76 13.94
N ALA A 91 8.87 -19.31 13.18
CA ALA A 91 8.66 -19.78 11.81
C ALA A 91 8.04 -18.68 10.93
N HIS A 92 8.09 -18.90 9.63
CA HIS A 92 7.44 -18.04 8.64
C HIS A 92 6.03 -18.58 8.35
N ASN A 93 4.98 -17.97 8.96
CA ASN A 93 3.63 -18.51 9.11
C ASN A 93 3.58 -19.66 10.14
N VAL A 94 3.99 -19.35 11.34
CA VAL A 94 4.26 -20.27 12.46
C VAL A 94 3.16 -21.29 12.77
N LYS A 95 1.91 -21.00 12.41
CA LYS A 95 0.77 -21.87 12.71
C LYS A 95 0.91 -23.26 12.09
N PHE A 96 1.41 -23.34 10.86
CA PHE A 96 1.56 -24.60 10.15
C PHE A 96 2.64 -25.45 10.81
N ASP A 97 3.86 -24.94 10.88
CA ASP A 97 5.03 -25.67 11.39
C ASP A 97 4.88 -26.08 12.85
N ALA A 98 4.47 -25.13 13.70
CA ALA A 98 4.32 -25.38 15.11
C ALA A 98 3.22 -26.41 15.43
N ASN A 99 2.10 -26.41 14.68
CA ASN A 99 1.04 -27.37 14.92
C ASN A 99 1.42 -28.77 14.42
N LEU A 100 1.99 -28.86 13.22
CA LEU A 100 2.42 -30.13 12.64
C LEU A 100 3.52 -30.79 13.49
N LEU A 101 4.50 -30.01 13.94
CA LEU A 101 5.56 -30.52 14.79
C LEU A 101 5.04 -30.91 16.18
N ALA A 102 4.16 -30.09 16.79
CA ALA A 102 3.57 -30.38 18.09
C ALA A 102 2.76 -31.69 18.06
N GLU A 103 1.96 -31.91 17.01
CA GLU A 103 1.21 -33.15 16.84
C GLU A 103 2.14 -34.36 16.67
N SER A 104 3.17 -34.26 15.84
CA SER A 104 4.14 -35.32 15.61
C SER A 104 4.92 -35.68 16.88
N LEU A 105 5.36 -34.67 17.64
CA LEU A 105 6.05 -34.86 18.93
C LEU A 105 5.13 -35.48 19.99
N PHE A 106 3.86 -35.08 20.04
CA PHE A 106 2.89 -35.61 20.99
C PHE A 106 2.70 -37.14 20.85
N TRP A 107 2.66 -37.64 19.62
CA TRP A 107 2.57 -39.07 19.38
C TRP A 107 3.82 -39.84 19.84
N GLU A 108 4.97 -39.20 19.95
CA GLU A 108 6.22 -39.75 20.48
C GLU A 108 6.41 -39.50 21.99
N GLY A 109 5.40 -38.91 22.66
CA GLY A 109 5.40 -38.64 24.10
C GLY A 109 6.11 -37.39 24.54
N PHE A 110 6.32 -36.42 23.62
CA PHE A 110 6.89 -35.11 23.91
C PHE A 110 5.82 -34.01 23.75
N GLU A 111 5.88 -32.98 24.58
CA GLU A 111 5.00 -31.82 24.48
C GLU A 111 5.77 -30.60 24.00
N LEU A 112 5.23 -29.85 23.02
CA LEU A 112 5.77 -28.58 22.56
C LEU A 112 4.98 -27.41 23.18
N ILE A 113 5.48 -26.86 24.28
CA ILE A 113 4.83 -25.79 25.08
C ILE A 113 5.64 -24.47 24.96
N THR A 114 6.47 -24.32 23.97
CA THR A 114 7.32 -23.15 23.80
C THR A 114 6.54 -21.94 23.28
N PRO A 115 6.91 -20.71 23.68
CA PRO A 115 6.38 -19.50 23.03
C PRO A 115 6.65 -19.50 21.53
N ARG A 116 5.78 -18.84 20.75
CA ARG A 116 5.83 -18.87 19.27
C ARG A 116 5.91 -17.46 18.70
N ILE A 117 6.73 -17.27 17.68
CA ILE A 117 6.87 -16.01 16.93
C ILE A 117 6.57 -16.25 15.46
N ASP A 118 5.74 -15.38 14.88
CA ASP A 118 5.43 -15.36 13.45
C ASP A 118 6.18 -14.23 12.74
N THR A 119 7.09 -14.59 11.84
CA THR A 119 7.87 -13.61 11.10
C THR A 119 7.08 -12.89 10.01
N VAL A 120 5.97 -13.46 9.50
CA VAL A 120 5.10 -12.80 8.50
C VAL A 120 4.44 -11.56 9.12
N GLU A 121 3.86 -11.71 10.31
CA GLU A 121 3.18 -10.61 10.98
C GLU A 121 4.15 -9.49 11.36
N LEU A 122 5.32 -9.85 11.89
CA LEU A 122 6.36 -8.88 12.20
C LEU A 122 6.87 -8.17 10.94
N ALA A 123 7.07 -8.89 9.84
CA ALA A 123 7.47 -8.28 8.57
C ALA A 123 6.41 -7.28 8.06
N GLN A 124 5.11 -7.56 8.24
CA GLN A 124 4.04 -6.61 7.87
C GLN A 124 4.10 -5.30 8.69
N VAL A 125 4.56 -5.36 9.94
CA VAL A 125 4.71 -4.18 10.79
C VAL A 125 5.98 -3.40 10.44
N PHE A 126 7.13 -4.07 10.33
CA PHE A 126 8.45 -3.42 10.28
C PHE A 126 8.97 -3.17 8.85
N PHE A 127 8.38 -3.83 7.84
CA PHE A 127 8.58 -3.54 6.42
C PHE A 127 7.26 -3.10 5.77
N PRO A 128 6.70 -1.96 6.19
CA PRO A 128 5.32 -1.55 5.94
C PRO A 128 5.01 -1.24 4.47
N THR A 129 6.02 -1.12 3.61
CA THR A 129 5.88 -0.72 2.21
C THR A 129 5.86 -1.90 1.23
N LEU A 130 6.07 -3.13 1.72
CA LEU A 130 6.11 -4.31 0.87
C LEU A 130 4.70 -4.82 0.53
N GLU A 131 4.52 -5.27 -0.71
CA GLU A 131 3.24 -5.81 -1.19
C GLU A 131 3.07 -7.31 -0.89
N ARG A 132 4.20 -8.05 -0.80
CA ARG A 132 4.20 -9.49 -0.59
C ARG A 132 5.07 -9.85 0.60
N TYR A 133 4.55 -10.76 1.43
CA TYR A 133 5.20 -11.20 2.66
C TYR A 133 5.43 -12.71 2.70
N ASN A 134 5.46 -13.40 1.55
CA ASN A 134 6.00 -14.75 1.47
C ASN A 134 7.53 -14.71 1.55
N LEU A 135 8.14 -15.79 2.01
CA LEU A 135 9.59 -15.84 2.29
C LEU A 135 10.43 -15.46 1.07
N SER A 136 10.13 -16.02 -0.10
CA SER A 136 10.89 -15.75 -1.33
C SER A 136 10.87 -14.26 -1.72
N SER A 137 9.69 -13.62 -1.67
CA SER A 137 9.57 -12.18 -1.96
C SER A 137 10.30 -11.32 -0.93
N LEU A 138 10.23 -11.66 0.37
CA LEU A 138 10.98 -10.96 1.40
C LEU A 138 12.49 -11.12 1.23
N CYS A 139 12.96 -12.31 0.85
CA CYS A 139 14.37 -12.56 0.59
C CYS A 139 14.89 -11.72 -0.58
N GLU A 140 14.11 -11.62 -1.66
CA GLU A 140 14.45 -10.78 -2.82
C GLU A 140 14.53 -9.30 -2.43
N GLU A 141 13.50 -8.76 -1.79
CA GLU A 141 13.41 -7.34 -1.42
C GLU A 141 14.44 -6.93 -0.35
N LEU A 142 14.75 -7.83 0.57
CA LEU A 142 15.66 -7.58 1.68
C LEU A 142 17.10 -8.05 1.41
N ALA A 143 17.38 -8.56 0.20
CA ALA A 143 18.68 -9.12 -0.20
C ALA A 143 19.17 -10.23 0.76
N ILE A 144 18.26 -11.13 1.16
CA ILE A 144 18.56 -12.32 1.96
C ILE A 144 18.83 -13.49 1.01
N PRO A 145 19.95 -14.21 1.14
CA PRO A 145 20.23 -15.39 0.31
C PRO A 145 19.18 -16.49 0.51
N LEU A 146 18.65 -17.02 -0.60
CA LEU A 146 17.75 -18.17 -0.62
C LEU A 146 18.09 -19.03 -1.84
N ASP A 147 19.05 -19.96 -1.67
CA ASP A 147 19.61 -20.71 -2.80
C ASP A 147 18.69 -21.83 -3.30
N HIS A 148 17.95 -22.47 -2.40
CA HIS A 148 17.04 -23.60 -2.69
C HIS A 148 15.72 -23.42 -1.94
N ALA A 149 14.80 -22.63 -2.50
CA ALA A 149 13.45 -22.53 -1.96
C ALA A 149 12.78 -23.92 -1.93
N HIS A 150 11.96 -24.16 -0.88
CA HIS A 150 11.30 -25.44 -0.59
C HIS A 150 12.28 -26.55 -0.18
N SER A 151 13.38 -26.19 0.48
CA SER A 151 14.21 -27.06 1.29
C SER A 151 14.09 -26.58 2.73
N ALA A 152 13.64 -27.42 3.66
CA ALA A 152 13.38 -27.02 5.03
C ALA A 152 14.57 -26.29 5.70
N ILE A 153 15.80 -26.73 5.47
CA ILE A 153 16.96 -26.04 6.06
C ILE A 153 17.25 -24.69 5.38
N SER A 154 17.08 -24.59 4.04
CA SER A 154 17.29 -23.33 3.34
C SER A 154 16.24 -22.30 3.74
N ASP A 155 14.98 -22.70 3.87
CA ASP A 155 13.89 -21.83 4.28
C ASP A 155 14.00 -21.44 5.77
N ALA A 156 14.44 -22.37 6.66
CA ALA A 156 14.76 -22.06 8.04
C ALA A 156 15.95 -21.07 8.16
N GLN A 157 17.00 -21.21 7.34
CA GLN A 157 18.14 -20.28 7.32
C GLN A 157 17.73 -18.89 6.81
N ALA A 158 16.94 -18.82 5.75
CA ALA A 158 16.41 -17.57 5.23
C ALA A 158 15.47 -16.89 6.26
N THR A 159 14.62 -17.67 6.93
CA THR A 159 13.76 -17.19 8.01
C THR A 159 14.59 -16.70 9.21
N ALA A 160 15.69 -17.37 9.54
CA ALA A 160 16.61 -16.91 10.59
C ALA A 160 17.29 -15.57 10.23
N GLN A 161 17.71 -15.39 8.99
CA GLN A 161 18.25 -14.12 8.51
C GLN A 161 17.19 -13.01 8.53
N LEU A 162 15.95 -13.32 8.11
CA LEU A 162 14.82 -12.39 8.21
C LEU A 162 14.53 -11.99 9.65
N PHE A 163 14.55 -12.95 10.59
CA PHE A 163 14.36 -12.69 12.02
C PHE A 163 15.44 -11.76 12.58
N LEU A 164 16.70 -11.98 12.24
CA LEU A 164 17.81 -11.10 12.66
C LEU A 164 17.67 -9.70 12.06
N LYS A 165 17.26 -9.61 10.78
CA LYS A 165 17.02 -8.31 10.13
C LYS A 165 15.83 -7.56 10.72
N LEU A 166 14.77 -8.26 11.12
CA LEU A 166 13.66 -7.67 11.88
C LEU A 166 14.15 -7.10 13.22
N ARG A 167 14.96 -7.87 13.97
CA ARG A 167 15.56 -7.42 15.23
C ARG A 167 16.42 -6.16 15.04
N GLU A 168 17.29 -6.14 14.03
CA GLU A 168 18.11 -4.97 13.67
C GLU A 168 17.23 -3.76 13.31
N THR A 169 16.19 -3.97 12.49
CA THR A 169 15.26 -2.91 12.12
C THR A 169 14.57 -2.30 13.32
N ILE A 170 14.08 -3.12 14.26
CA ILE A 170 13.45 -2.66 15.50
C ILE A 170 14.44 -1.88 16.35
N ALA A 171 15.66 -2.41 16.56
CA ALA A 171 16.72 -1.77 17.33
C ALA A 171 17.16 -0.41 16.74
N SER A 172 17.01 -0.22 15.43
CA SER A 172 17.33 1.06 14.76
C SER A 172 16.27 2.15 14.95
N LEU A 173 15.07 1.81 15.44
CA LEU A 173 14.00 2.77 15.69
C LEU A 173 14.26 3.55 16.99
N PRO A 174 13.73 4.79 17.11
CA PRO A 174 13.77 5.55 18.36
C PRO A 174 13.16 4.76 19.52
N ARG A 175 13.82 4.77 20.68
CA ARG A 175 13.37 4.03 21.87
C ARG A 175 11.93 4.36 22.26
N GLU A 176 11.55 5.63 22.18
CA GLU A 176 10.21 6.10 22.53
C GLU A 176 9.14 5.60 21.55
N LEU A 177 9.53 5.39 20.28
CA LEU A 177 8.65 4.76 19.31
C LEU A 177 8.45 3.28 19.63
N VAL A 178 9.52 2.56 19.94
CA VAL A 178 9.43 1.13 20.27
C VAL A 178 8.64 0.91 21.57
N GLU A 179 8.73 1.82 22.56
CA GLU A 179 7.83 1.82 23.75
C GLU A 179 6.36 1.92 23.33
N THR A 180 6.06 2.82 22.38
CA THR A 180 4.69 2.95 21.84
C THR A 180 4.26 1.68 21.12
N LEU A 181 5.12 1.07 20.29
CA LEU A 181 4.82 -0.18 19.59
C LEU A 181 4.60 -1.33 20.60
N LEU A 182 5.35 -1.41 21.67
CA LEU A 182 5.16 -2.40 22.75
C LEU A 182 3.77 -2.28 23.39
N SER A 183 3.21 -1.08 23.52
CA SER A 183 1.85 -0.89 24.05
C SER A 183 0.75 -1.50 23.19
N PHE A 184 1.00 -1.71 21.91
CA PHE A 184 0.09 -2.37 20.96
C PHE A 184 0.42 -3.84 20.72
N SER A 185 1.60 -4.31 21.13
CA SER A 185 2.16 -5.61 20.76
C SER A 185 1.43 -6.82 21.35
N ASP A 186 0.61 -6.63 22.40
CA ASP A 186 -0.30 -7.67 22.92
C ASP A 186 -1.36 -8.12 21.91
N ASN A 187 -1.54 -7.35 20.82
CA ASN A 187 -2.44 -7.67 19.72
C ASN A 187 -1.76 -8.48 18.60
N LEU A 188 -0.46 -8.73 18.69
CA LEU A 188 0.22 -9.64 17.78
C LEU A 188 -0.18 -11.09 18.05
N ILE A 189 -0.07 -11.93 17.02
CA ILE A 189 -0.37 -13.35 17.17
C ILE A 189 0.72 -14.04 18.00
N TYR A 190 0.31 -14.97 18.82
CA TYR A 190 1.18 -15.70 19.74
C TYR A 190 2.05 -14.74 20.58
N GLU A 191 3.28 -15.10 20.82
CA GLU A 191 4.24 -14.30 21.59
C GLU A 191 5.17 -13.49 20.68
N SER A 192 4.73 -13.05 19.50
CA SER A 192 5.54 -12.27 18.55
C SER A 192 6.08 -10.96 19.14
N ARG A 193 5.45 -10.43 20.21
CA ARG A 193 5.96 -9.28 20.97
C ARG A 193 7.35 -9.53 21.57
N LEU A 194 7.75 -10.79 21.83
CA LEU A 194 9.04 -11.11 22.45
C LEU A 194 10.24 -10.59 21.66
N LEU A 195 10.15 -10.59 20.32
CA LEU A 195 11.21 -10.00 19.50
C LEU A 195 11.32 -8.49 19.71
N ILE A 196 10.19 -7.80 19.86
CA ILE A 196 10.18 -6.35 20.10
C ILE A 196 10.76 -6.04 21.48
N GLU A 197 10.42 -6.84 22.50
CA GLU A 197 10.99 -6.72 23.84
C GLU A 197 12.51 -6.90 23.84
N ASP A 198 13.02 -7.92 23.16
CA ASP A 198 14.45 -8.20 23.12
C ASP A 198 15.21 -7.13 22.31
N ALA A 199 14.65 -6.67 21.20
CA ALA A 199 15.25 -5.60 20.42
C ALA A 199 15.22 -4.24 21.14
N PHE A 200 14.23 -4.01 22.02
CA PHE A 200 14.09 -2.77 22.79
C PHE A 200 15.30 -2.47 23.66
N GLU A 201 15.97 -3.48 24.19
CA GLU A 201 17.18 -3.31 25.01
C GLU A 201 18.34 -2.67 24.22
N ASP A 202 18.37 -2.88 22.90
CA ASP A 202 19.41 -2.35 22.00
C ASP A 202 19.00 -1.01 21.37
N THR A 203 17.80 -0.52 21.63
CA THR A 203 17.33 0.76 21.09
C THR A 203 18.06 1.94 21.73
N VAL A 204 18.26 2.99 20.95
CA VAL A 204 18.86 4.23 21.42
C VAL A 204 17.83 5.33 21.59
N ALA A 205 18.08 6.25 22.53
CA ALA A 205 17.26 7.43 22.68
C ALA A 205 17.27 8.26 21.40
N PHE A 206 16.16 8.94 21.11
CA PHE A 206 16.02 9.78 19.94
C PHE A 206 16.97 10.98 19.95
N HIS A 207 17.80 11.14 18.92
CA HIS A 207 18.78 12.23 18.80
C HIS A 207 18.43 13.25 17.71
N GLY A 208 17.36 13.07 16.96
CA GLY A 208 16.83 14.06 16.03
C GLY A 208 17.62 14.28 14.74
N GLU A 209 18.45 13.34 14.30
CA GLU A 209 19.23 13.47 13.06
C GLU A 209 18.32 13.44 11.83
N ASP A 210 17.72 12.28 11.52
CA ASP A 210 16.91 12.05 10.33
C ASP A 210 15.39 12.17 10.56
N LEU A 211 14.97 12.17 11.81
CA LEU A 211 13.58 12.23 12.22
C LEU A 211 13.26 13.50 13.02
N THR A 212 11.99 13.85 13.09
CA THR A 212 11.43 14.81 14.05
C THR A 212 10.32 14.11 14.83
N SER A 213 10.12 14.52 16.09
CA SER A 213 9.03 14.01 16.92
C SER A 213 8.01 15.11 17.19
N HIS A 214 6.74 14.84 16.92
CA HIS A 214 5.62 15.74 17.18
C HIS A 214 4.52 14.95 17.90
N HIS A 215 4.24 15.32 19.15
CA HIS A 215 3.23 14.63 19.99
C HIS A 215 3.41 13.11 20.08
N GLY A 216 4.66 12.63 20.06
CA GLY A 216 4.99 11.19 20.10
C GLY A 216 4.94 10.48 18.75
N ILE A 217 4.59 11.17 17.67
CA ILE A 217 4.70 10.65 16.29
C ILE A 217 6.04 11.07 15.70
N PHE A 218 6.78 10.09 15.17
CA PHE A 218 8.07 10.29 14.53
C PHE A 218 7.90 10.42 13.02
N LEU A 219 8.42 11.52 12.45
CA LEU A 219 8.28 11.86 11.03
C LEU A 219 9.65 12.03 10.41
N ARG A 220 9.83 11.56 9.17
CA ARG A 220 11.10 11.69 8.45
C ARG A 220 11.32 13.12 7.95
N LYS A 221 12.55 13.64 8.17
CA LYS A 221 12.94 14.95 7.68
C LYS A 221 13.07 14.99 6.15
N PRO A 222 12.86 16.16 5.53
CA PRO A 222 13.18 16.38 4.12
C PRO A 222 14.68 16.13 3.85
N LEU A 223 14.99 15.70 2.62
CA LEU A 223 16.38 15.59 2.17
C LEU A 223 16.98 16.99 1.98
N ILE A 224 18.27 17.12 2.31
CA ILE A 224 19.07 18.31 2.01
C ILE A 224 19.65 18.15 0.61
N SER A 225 19.56 19.21 -0.21
CA SER A 225 20.08 19.24 -1.58
C SER A 225 21.59 19.02 -1.65
N ARG A 226 22.05 18.40 -2.76
CA ARG A 226 23.47 18.17 -3.10
C ARG A 226 23.88 19.08 -4.26
N ASP A 227 25.15 19.03 -4.67
CA ASP A 227 25.65 19.78 -5.83
C ASP A 227 24.98 19.33 -7.13
N ALA A 228 24.47 20.29 -7.90
CA ALA A 228 23.72 20.08 -9.13
C ALA A 228 24.61 20.18 -10.38
N LYS A 229 24.35 19.34 -11.39
CA LYS A 229 24.85 19.56 -12.75
C LYS A 229 23.90 20.48 -13.51
N ASN A 230 24.43 21.26 -14.43
CA ASN A 230 23.61 22.09 -15.32
C ASN A 230 23.09 21.27 -16.50
N PHE A 231 21.86 21.58 -16.96
CA PHE A 231 21.36 21.02 -18.21
C PHE A 231 22.17 21.53 -19.41
N SER A 232 22.43 20.63 -20.34
CA SER A 232 22.94 20.98 -21.67
C SER A 232 21.77 21.27 -22.61
N ASP A 233 21.99 22.16 -23.60
CA ASP A 233 21.04 22.38 -24.70
C ASP A 233 20.90 21.17 -25.62
N GLN A 234 21.77 20.18 -25.51
CA GLN A 234 21.75 18.97 -26.34
C GLN A 234 21.16 17.78 -25.54
N PHE A 235 20.07 17.22 -26.02
CA PHE A 235 19.41 16.07 -25.42
C PHE A 235 20.34 14.90 -25.12
N ALA A 236 21.21 14.54 -26.12
CA ALA A 236 22.13 13.40 -26.00
C ALA A 236 23.14 13.58 -24.85
N ILE A 237 23.61 14.80 -24.60
CA ILE A 237 24.53 15.09 -23.50
C ILE A 237 23.81 14.90 -22.15
N ASN A 238 22.56 15.33 -22.02
CA ASN A 238 21.80 15.16 -20.80
C ASN A 238 21.57 13.67 -20.46
N ILE A 239 21.29 12.85 -21.47
CA ILE A 239 21.16 11.38 -21.32
C ILE A 239 22.50 10.78 -20.85
N GLN A 240 23.64 11.18 -21.44
CA GLN A 240 24.97 10.71 -21.04
C GLN A 240 25.36 11.15 -19.62
N LEU A 241 24.99 12.37 -19.21
CA LEU A 241 25.20 12.86 -17.83
C LEU A 241 24.47 12.00 -16.79
N MET A 242 23.36 11.38 -17.17
CA MET A 242 22.60 10.41 -16.34
C MET A 242 23.16 8.98 -16.43
N GLY A 243 24.26 8.74 -17.18
CA GLY A 243 24.88 7.42 -17.33
C GLY A 243 24.17 6.50 -18.31
N MET A 244 23.33 7.04 -19.19
CA MET A 244 22.56 6.28 -20.18
C MET A 244 23.08 6.54 -21.60
N GLU A 245 22.75 5.62 -22.53
CA GLU A 245 23.05 5.79 -23.95
C GLU A 245 21.91 6.45 -24.71
N PRO A 246 22.16 7.49 -25.54
CA PRO A 246 21.13 8.13 -26.34
C PRO A 246 20.65 7.16 -27.44
N ARG A 247 19.33 7.08 -27.62
CA ARG A 247 18.68 6.24 -28.66
C ARG A 247 18.23 7.12 -29.82
N PRO A 248 18.45 6.74 -31.11
CA PRO A 248 18.13 7.60 -32.25
C PRO A 248 16.66 8.06 -32.28
N LEU A 249 15.69 7.14 -32.14
CA LEU A 249 14.27 7.49 -32.12
C LEU A 249 13.86 8.41 -30.96
N GLN A 250 14.52 8.27 -29.81
CA GLN A 250 14.30 9.13 -28.65
C GLN A 250 14.85 10.54 -28.90
N GLN A 251 15.99 10.65 -29.62
CA GLN A 251 16.55 11.96 -30.04
C GLN A 251 15.64 12.66 -31.03
N GLU A 252 15.11 11.95 -32.04
CA GLU A 252 14.14 12.51 -33.01
C GLU A 252 12.87 13.00 -32.29
N PHE A 253 12.37 12.24 -31.32
CA PHE A 253 11.22 12.63 -30.50
C PHE A 253 11.55 13.89 -29.68
N ALA A 254 12.71 13.95 -29.02
CA ALA A 254 13.15 15.12 -28.26
C ALA A 254 13.32 16.35 -29.13
N GLN A 255 13.89 16.19 -30.35
CA GLN A 255 14.04 17.27 -31.32
C GLN A 255 12.69 17.84 -31.74
N SER A 256 11.66 17.01 -31.94
CA SER A 256 10.31 17.47 -32.26
C SER A 256 9.72 18.36 -31.14
N ILE A 257 10.07 18.08 -29.87
CA ILE A 257 9.69 18.93 -28.73
C ILE A 257 10.46 20.25 -28.77
N GLU A 258 11.78 20.21 -29.01
CA GLU A 258 12.63 21.41 -29.10
C GLU A 258 12.16 22.35 -30.21
N GLU A 259 11.83 21.82 -31.38
CA GLU A 259 11.26 22.58 -32.50
C GLU A 259 9.93 23.25 -32.15
N SER A 260 9.08 22.55 -31.39
CA SER A 260 7.81 23.11 -30.92
C SER A 260 8.00 24.31 -29.97
N LEU A 261 9.03 24.27 -29.13
CA LEU A 261 9.35 25.37 -28.19
C LEU A 261 9.85 26.64 -28.89
N GLN A 262 10.45 26.51 -30.07
CA GLN A 262 10.92 27.63 -30.87
C GLN A 262 9.78 28.32 -31.65
N SER A 263 8.60 27.72 -31.75
CA SER A 263 7.45 28.29 -32.40
C SER A 263 6.87 29.43 -31.58
N SER A 264 6.78 30.63 -32.16
CA SER A 264 6.24 31.84 -31.50
C SER A 264 4.71 31.85 -31.36
N ARG A 265 4.02 30.76 -31.68
CA ARG A 265 2.56 30.63 -31.58
C ARG A 265 2.19 29.81 -30.35
N GLU A 266 1.26 30.30 -29.57
CA GLU A 266 0.55 29.49 -28.56
C GLU A 266 -0.30 28.43 -29.25
N VAL A 267 0.27 27.26 -29.50
CA VAL A 267 -0.39 26.15 -30.20
C VAL A 267 -0.19 24.88 -29.41
N ALA A 268 -1.25 24.07 -29.28
CA ALA A 268 -1.09 22.71 -28.80
C ALA A 268 -0.29 21.89 -29.82
N THR A 269 0.80 21.28 -29.38
CA THR A 269 1.64 20.41 -30.21
C THR A 269 1.32 18.97 -29.90
N PHE A 270 1.04 18.18 -30.94
CA PHE A 270 0.81 16.74 -30.82
C PHE A 270 2.03 16.00 -31.37
N VAL A 271 2.66 15.20 -30.53
CA VAL A 271 3.83 14.39 -30.90
C VAL A 271 3.51 12.92 -30.67
N GLU A 272 3.61 12.12 -31.71
CA GLU A 272 3.42 10.68 -31.63
C GLU A 272 4.77 9.95 -31.62
N GLY A 273 4.90 8.98 -30.70
CA GLY A 273 6.08 8.14 -30.61
C GLY A 273 5.72 6.72 -30.20
N PRO A 274 6.41 5.71 -30.75
CA PRO A 274 6.18 4.31 -30.41
C PRO A 274 6.36 4.02 -28.92
N THR A 275 5.80 2.92 -28.44
CA THR A 275 5.99 2.46 -27.07
C THR A 275 7.44 2.06 -26.83
N GLY A 276 7.97 2.30 -25.63
CA GLY A 276 9.32 1.88 -25.23
C GLY A 276 10.47 2.75 -25.71
N ILE A 277 10.24 3.83 -26.45
CA ILE A 277 11.34 4.73 -26.89
C ILE A 277 11.91 5.61 -25.75
N GLY A 278 11.24 5.65 -24.58
CA GLY A 278 11.62 6.54 -23.47
C GLY A 278 11.03 7.95 -23.61
N LYS A 279 9.74 8.05 -23.95
CA LYS A 279 9.03 9.33 -24.13
C LYS A 279 9.20 10.28 -22.93
N THR A 280 9.18 9.76 -21.72
CA THR A 280 9.27 10.56 -20.49
C THR A 280 10.53 11.42 -20.46
N TYR A 281 11.70 10.83 -20.68
CA TYR A 281 12.94 11.61 -20.85
C TYR A 281 12.90 12.49 -22.11
N GLY A 282 12.31 11.95 -23.19
CA GLY A 282 12.20 12.61 -24.48
C GLY A 282 11.45 13.95 -24.43
N TYR A 283 10.46 14.13 -23.54
CA TYR A 283 9.81 15.43 -23.35
C TYR A 283 10.34 16.20 -22.12
N LEU A 284 10.71 15.53 -21.03
CA LEU A 284 11.17 16.25 -19.81
C LEU A 284 12.49 16.97 -20.02
N LEU A 285 13.50 16.31 -20.61
CA LEU A 285 14.84 16.90 -20.74
C LEU A 285 14.86 18.13 -21.63
N PRO A 286 14.24 18.17 -22.84
CA PRO A 286 14.17 19.38 -23.65
C PRO A 286 13.41 20.52 -22.94
N LEU A 287 12.27 20.20 -22.29
CA LEU A 287 11.50 21.21 -21.56
C LEU A 287 12.32 21.80 -20.41
N LEU A 288 13.05 20.99 -19.65
CA LEU A 288 13.88 21.44 -18.53
C LEU A 288 15.09 22.26 -19.00
N ALA A 289 15.66 21.93 -20.16
CA ALA A 289 16.80 22.64 -20.73
C ALA A 289 16.40 23.99 -21.35
N HIS A 290 15.26 24.07 -22.04
CA HIS A 290 14.91 25.21 -22.88
C HIS A 290 13.82 26.13 -22.31
N THR A 291 13.11 25.73 -21.24
CA THR A 291 12.12 26.60 -20.58
C THR A 291 12.54 26.94 -19.15
N LYS A 292 12.02 28.05 -18.60
CA LYS A 292 12.14 28.39 -17.19
C LYS A 292 10.84 28.25 -16.42
N ASP A 293 9.75 28.03 -17.13
CA ASP A 293 8.41 27.92 -16.56
C ASP A 293 8.23 26.58 -15.83
N GLN A 294 7.34 26.56 -14.87
CA GLN A 294 6.94 25.28 -14.26
C GLN A 294 6.30 24.39 -15.32
N ILE A 295 6.57 23.09 -15.22
CA ILE A 295 6.03 22.05 -16.10
C ILE A 295 5.00 21.25 -15.33
N VAL A 296 3.79 21.10 -15.89
CA VAL A 296 2.77 20.20 -15.37
C VAL A 296 2.68 19.00 -16.30
N VAL A 297 2.94 17.82 -15.79
CA VAL A 297 2.83 16.57 -16.55
C VAL A 297 1.64 15.78 -16.03
N SER A 298 0.69 15.52 -16.91
CA SER A 298 -0.47 14.68 -16.64
C SER A 298 -0.31 13.32 -17.29
N VAL A 299 -0.48 12.26 -16.52
CA VAL A 299 -0.35 10.86 -16.96
C VAL A 299 -1.65 10.08 -16.74
N PRO A 300 -1.88 8.95 -17.42
CA PRO A 300 -3.17 8.25 -17.35
C PRO A 300 -3.56 7.74 -15.98
N THR A 301 -2.60 7.22 -15.20
CA THR A 301 -2.89 6.49 -13.96
C THR A 301 -1.97 6.92 -12.82
N LYS A 302 -2.42 6.70 -11.58
CA LYS A 302 -1.60 6.89 -10.38
C LYS A 302 -0.37 5.97 -10.37
N VAL A 303 -0.51 4.74 -10.86
CA VAL A 303 0.59 3.77 -10.93
C VAL A 303 1.72 4.31 -11.81
N LEU A 304 1.38 4.82 -13.01
CA LEU A 304 2.38 5.43 -13.90
C LEU A 304 2.97 6.71 -13.29
N GLN A 305 2.15 7.52 -12.60
CA GLN A 305 2.61 8.70 -11.86
C GLN A 305 3.67 8.32 -10.81
N ASP A 306 3.42 7.27 -10.02
CA ASP A 306 4.36 6.79 -9.01
C ASP A 306 5.61 6.17 -9.62
N GLN A 307 5.47 5.40 -10.70
CA GLN A 307 6.60 4.85 -11.44
C GLN A 307 7.54 5.95 -11.95
N ILE A 308 7.01 6.98 -12.59
CA ILE A 308 7.80 8.12 -13.08
C ILE A 308 8.51 8.82 -11.92
N MET A 309 7.84 9.02 -10.78
CA MET A 309 8.46 9.65 -9.61
C MET A 309 9.61 8.82 -9.05
N GLN A 310 9.47 7.50 -9.01
CA GLN A 310 10.48 6.58 -8.45
C GLN A 310 11.66 6.33 -9.39
N GLN A 311 11.47 6.44 -10.69
CA GLN A 311 12.47 6.11 -11.70
C GLN A 311 13.00 7.37 -12.41
N GLU A 312 12.24 7.91 -13.36
CA GLU A 312 12.72 9.00 -14.23
C GLU A 312 12.93 10.30 -13.47
N ALA A 313 11.98 10.71 -12.65
CA ALA A 313 12.09 11.95 -11.87
C ALA A 313 13.26 11.86 -10.89
N LYS A 314 13.37 10.74 -10.17
CA LYS A 314 14.49 10.51 -9.25
C LYS A 314 15.84 10.57 -9.94
N MET A 315 15.99 9.97 -11.12
CA MET A 315 17.23 10.01 -11.90
C MET A 315 17.59 11.45 -12.31
N ILE A 316 16.60 12.24 -12.75
CA ILE A 316 16.80 13.65 -13.10
C ILE A 316 17.14 14.48 -11.85
N GLU A 317 16.43 14.25 -10.73
CA GLU A 317 16.72 14.93 -9.45
C GLU A 317 18.13 14.64 -8.95
N ASP A 318 18.57 13.38 -9.02
CA ASP A 318 19.89 12.95 -8.53
C ASP A 318 21.03 13.62 -9.32
N VAL A 319 20.84 13.87 -10.62
CA VAL A 319 21.87 14.44 -11.51
C VAL A 319 21.79 15.96 -11.60
N PHE A 320 20.59 16.52 -11.77
CA PHE A 320 20.39 17.94 -12.07
C PHE A 320 19.79 18.74 -10.92
N GLN A 321 19.44 18.09 -9.79
CA GLN A 321 18.81 18.70 -8.60
C GLN A 321 17.51 19.47 -8.95
N THR A 322 16.82 19.02 -9.99
CA THR A 322 15.54 19.60 -10.39
C THR A 322 14.44 19.08 -9.49
N SER A 323 13.63 19.97 -8.94
CA SER A 323 12.56 19.59 -8.02
C SER A 323 11.33 19.04 -8.74
N PHE A 324 10.98 17.82 -8.42
CA PHE A 324 9.73 17.18 -8.82
C PHE A 324 8.75 17.10 -7.64
N HIS A 325 7.47 17.16 -7.94
CA HIS A 325 6.43 16.89 -6.95
C HIS A 325 5.26 16.14 -7.58
N SER A 326 4.82 15.07 -6.89
CA SER A 326 3.65 14.29 -7.27
C SER A 326 2.40 14.89 -6.63
N LEU A 327 1.50 15.46 -7.43
CA LEU A 327 0.26 16.09 -6.97
C LEU A 327 -0.89 15.09 -7.08
N LYS A 328 -1.42 14.67 -5.94
CA LYS A 328 -2.53 13.71 -5.83
C LYS A 328 -3.70 14.29 -5.04
N SER A 329 -4.87 13.66 -5.15
CA SER A 329 -6.04 13.99 -4.34
C SER A 329 -5.74 13.88 -2.84
N PRO A 330 -6.32 14.75 -1.99
CA PRO A 330 -6.12 14.69 -0.54
C PRO A 330 -6.38 13.32 0.05
N GLN A 331 -7.35 12.58 -0.45
CA GLN A 331 -7.68 11.22 -0.01
C GLN A 331 -6.54 10.19 -0.16
N ASN A 332 -5.46 10.52 -0.86
CA ASN A 332 -4.28 9.66 -0.91
C ASN A 332 -3.34 9.88 0.28
N TYR A 333 -3.51 10.95 1.04
CA TYR A 333 -2.61 11.30 2.13
C TYR A 333 -3.19 10.94 3.49
N LEU A 334 -2.29 10.57 4.41
CA LEU A 334 -2.62 10.40 5.82
C LEU A 334 -2.95 11.76 6.45
N LYS A 335 -4.08 11.86 7.15
CA LYS A 335 -4.42 12.99 8.00
C LYS A 335 -3.90 12.74 9.41
N LEU A 336 -2.80 13.39 9.78
CA LEU A 336 -2.10 13.14 11.04
C LEU A 336 -2.98 13.37 12.28
N ASP A 337 -3.84 14.40 12.29
CA ASP A 337 -4.77 14.64 13.40
C ASP A 337 -5.73 13.46 13.63
N GLU A 338 -6.29 12.91 12.56
CA GLU A 338 -7.21 11.77 12.65
C GLU A 338 -6.48 10.50 13.07
N PHE A 339 -5.28 10.28 12.54
CA PHE A 339 -4.47 9.15 12.97
C PHE A 339 -4.07 9.26 14.44
N PHE A 340 -3.64 10.45 14.89
CA PHE A 340 -3.31 10.71 16.29
C PHE A 340 -4.52 10.45 17.21
N ARG A 341 -5.72 10.92 16.82
CA ARG A 341 -6.95 10.67 17.57
C ARG A 341 -7.23 9.17 17.70
N ILE A 342 -7.18 8.43 16.56
CA ILE A 342 -7.44 6.99 16.51
C ILE A 342 -6.35 6.20 17.28
N LEU A 343 -5.12 6.67 17.30
CA LEU A 343 -4.04 6.03 18.04
C LEU A 343 -4.34 5.95 19.54
N HIS A 344 -5.02 6.96 20.09
CA HIS A 344 -5.40 7.06 21.51
C HIS A 344 -6.80 6.54 21.83
N GLU A 345 -7.58 6.13 20.82
CA GLU A 345 -8.87 5.47 21.05
C GLU A 345 -8.66 4.01 21.45
N PRO A 346 -9.40 3.52 22.47
CA PRO A 346 -9.46 2.09 22.78
C PRO A 346 -9.88 1.29 21.54
N GLU A 347 -9.17 0.24 21.24
CA GLU A 347 -9.41 -0.59 20.06
C GLU A 347 -9.22 -2.07 20.43
N GLU A 348 -10.27 -2.86 20.27
CA GLU A 348 -10.26 -4.30 20.55
C GLU A 348 -9.88 -5.13 19.30
N ASN A 349 -9.97 -4.54 18.12
CA ASN A 349 -9.64 -5.22 16.87
C ASN A 349 -8.12 -5.36 16.71
N ARG A 350 -7.64 -6.60 16.83
CA ARG A 350 -6.21 -6.94 16.71
C ARG A 350 -5.61 -6.49 15.38
N LEU A 351 -6.34 -6.66 14.27
CA LEU A 351 -5.88 -6.26 12.95
C LEU A 351 -5.67 -4.73 12.86
N TRP A 352 -6.55 -3.93 13.47
CA TRP A 352 -6.43 -2.49 13.48
C TRP A 352 -5.27 -2.01 14.37
N ASN A 353 -5.07 -2.64 15.53
CA ASN A 353 -3.92 -2.31 16.40
C ASN A 353 -2.59 -2.64 15.72
N ARG A 354 -2.49 -3.78 15.02
CA ARG A 354 -1.32 -4.09 14.20
C ARG A 354 -1.12 -3.05 13.08
N PHE A 355 -2.18 -2.60 12.43
CA PHE A 355 -2.08 -1.57 11.41
C PHE A 355 -1.64 -0.21 11.97
N LYS A 356 -2.05 0.15 13.20
CA LYS A 356 -1.49 1.32 13.91
C LYS A 356 0.04 1.19 14.06
N MET A 357 0.54 0.02 14.44
CA MET A 357 1.98 -0.24 14.52
C MET A 357 2.66 -0.08 13.16
N GLN A 358 2.10 -0.68 12.10
CA GLN A 358 2.59 -0.57 10.73
C GLN A 358 2.69 0.89 10.28
N LEU A 359 1.66 1.71 10.53
CA LEU A 359 1.64 3.14 10.19
C LEU A 359 2.67 3.94 10.99
N LEU A 360 2.86 3.65 12.27
CA LEU A 360 3.87 4.31 13.10
C LEU A 360 5.29 4.05 12.57
N VAL A 361 5.59 2.82 12.14
CA VAL A 361 6.87 2.49 11.51
C VAL A 361 6.98 3.16 10.14
N TRP A 362 5.94 3.10 9.31
CA TRP A 362 5.92 3.74 8.00
C TRP A 362 6.17 5.26 8.07
N LEU A 363 5.64 5.95 9.07
CA LEU A 363 5.85 7.39 9.25
C LEU A 363 7.32 7.77 9.48
N THR A 364 8.15 6.84 9.97
CA THR A 364 9.61 7.06 10.05
C THR A 364 10.32 6.92 8.70
N GLN A 365 9.65 6.39 7.69
CA GLN A 365 10.19 6.08 6.37
C GLN A 365 9.67 7.03 5.29
N THR A 366 8.37 7.35 5.33
CA THR A 366 7.74 8.21 4.32
C THR A 366 8.19 9.66 4.41
N ARG A 367 8.28 10.32 3.26
CA ARG A 367 8.46 11.77 3.11
C ARG A 367 7.27 12.46 2.46
N THR A 368 6.33 11.68 1.97
CA THR A 368 5.16 12.15 1.22
C THR A 368 3.87 12.03 2.02
N GLY A 369 3.78 11.05 2.92
CA GLY A 369 2.56 10.69 3.62
C GLY A 369 1.49 10.07 2.71
N ASP A 370 1.88 9.60 1.51
CA ASP A 370 0.98 8.94 0.56
C ASP A 370 0.67 7.52 1.01
N LEU A 371 -0.57 7.27 1.37
CA LEU A 371 -1.04 5.96 1.84
C LEU A 371 -0.83 4.83 0.82
N ASN A 372 -0.67 5.15 -0.49
CA ASN A 372 -0.36 4.13 -1.49
C ASN A 372 1.06 3.55 -1.34
N GLU A 373 1.93 4.14 -0.52
CA GLU A 373 3.22 3.56 -0.14
C GLU A 373 3.08 2.38 0.84
N VAL A 374 1.94 2.26 1.51
CA VAL A 374 1.71 1.21 2.51
C VAL A 374 1.21 -0.06 1.82
N GLY A 375 1.98 -1.14 1.98
CA GLY A 375 1.63 -2.44 1.41
C GLY A 375 0.33 -3.00 1.96
N GLN A 376 -0.42 -3.71 1.10
CA GLN A 376 -1.67 -4.38 1.44
C GLN A 376 -2.76 -3.47 2.07
N LEU A 377 -2.74 -2.17 1.76
CA LEU A 377 -3.66 -1.17 2.30
C LEU A 377 -5.15 -1.56 2.17
N HIS A 378 -5.51 -2.29 1.11
CA HIS A 378 -6.87 -2.75 0.83
C HIS A 378 -7.48 -3.62 1.95
N ARG A 379 -6.65 -4.30 2.75
CA ARG A 379 -7.10 -5.13 3.88
C ARG A 379 -7.72 -4.33 5.03
N TYR A 380 -7.46 -3.03 5.09
CA TYR A 380 -7.83 -2.14 6.20
C TYR A 380 -8.87 -1.10 5.79
N GLY A 381 -9.69 -1.38 4.77
CA GLY A 381 -10.58 -0.42 4.09
C GLY A 381 -11.30 0.57 5.01
N ASN A 382 -12.08 0.09 5.98
CA ASN A 382 -12.82 0.97 6.90
C ASN A 382 -11.91 1.80 7.81
N PHE A 383 -10.78 1.25 8.26
CA PHE A 383 -9.81 2.00 9.05
C PHE A 383 -9.15 3.10 8.20
N VAL A 384 -8.74 2.75 6.99
CA VAL A 384 -8.09 3.67 6.04
C VAL A 384 -8.99 4.85 5.71
N GLN A 385 -10.30 4.64 5.55
CA GLN A 385 -11.27 5.74 5.31
C GLN A 385 -11.27 6.77 6.46
N ARG A 386 -11.08 6.35 7.70
CA ARG A 386 -11.05 7.24 8.88
C ARG A 386 -9.80 8.11 8.96
N ILE A 387 -8.68 7.67 8.38
CA ILE A 387 -7.38 8.35 8.44
C ILE A 387 -7.02 9.10 7.17
N ARG A 388 -7.82 8.98 6.10
CA ARG A 388 -7.62 9.72 4.85
C ARG A 388 -7.85 11.20 5.04
N HIS A 389 -7.02 12.00 4.38
CA HIS A 389 -7.16 13.45 4.39
C HIS A 389 -8.40 13.87 3.59
N ASP A 390 -9.21 14.75 4.15
CA ASP A 390 -10.47 15.25 3.55
C ASP A 390 -10.30 16.56 2.78
N GLY A 391 -9.06 17.05 2.61
CA GLY A 391 -8.76 18.32 1.97
C GLY A 391 -9.00 19.55 2.86
N LYS A 392 -9.40 19.34 4.13
CA LYS A 392 -9.66 20.43 5.09
C LYS A 392 -8.65 20.37 6.23
N LEU A 393 -7.98 21.49 6.49
CA LEU A 393 -7.03 21.59 7.59
C LEU A 393 -7.23 22.93 8.32
N SER A 394 -7.46 22.87 9.63
CA SER A 394 -7.56 24.05 10.48
C SER A 394 -6.16 24.54 10.89
N LYS A 395 -5.95 25.85 10.95
CA LYS A 395 -4.74 26.43 11.56
C LYS A 395 -4.55 26.08 13.04
N LYS A 396 -5.60 25.53 13.69
CA LYS A 396 -5.57 25.06 15.08
C LYS A 396 -5.26 23.56 15.20
N SER A 397 -5.05 22.86 14.07
CA SER A 397 -4.64 21.47 14.05
C SER A 397 -3.32 21.27 14.80
N LEU A 398 -3.19 20.17 15.56
CA LEU A 398 -1.95 19.82 16.27
C LEU A 398 -0.78 19.60 15.33
N PHE A 399 -1.07 19.08 14.12
CA PHE A 399 -0.08 18.75 13.09
C PHE A 399 -0.14 19.69 11.89
N TYR A 400 -0.58 20.95 12.09
CA TYR A 400 -0.71 21.91 10.98
C TYR A 400 0.58 22.09 10.18
N THR A 401 1.73 22.13 10.84
CA THR A 401 3.05 22.33 10.22
C THR A 401 3.60 21.07 9.58
N GLU A 402 3.22 19.90 10.04
CA GLU A 402 3.69 18.59 9.61
C GLU A 402 2.73 17.90 8.62
N ASP A 403 1.54 18.45 8.41
CA ASP A 403 0.52 17.83 7.56
C ASP A 403 1.03 17.64 6.12
N PHE A 404 1.04 16.38 5.68
CA PHE A 404 1.62 15.98 4.41
C PHE A 404 0.92 16.61 3.20
N TRP A 405 -0.42 16.67 3.22
CA TRP A 405 -1.18 17.25 2.12
C TRP A 405 -0.91 18.75 1.99
N ARG A 406 -0.92 19.51 3.11
CA ARG A 406 -0.59 20.93 3.13
C ARG A 406 0.85 21.18 2.62
N LEU A 407 1.82 20.42 3.15
CA LEU A 407 3.22 20.52 2.71
C LEU A 407 3.35 20.17 1.22
N GLY A 408 2.58 19.20 0.73
CA GLY A 408 2.50 18.86 -0.68
C GLY A 408 2.00 20.03 -1.52
N GLN A 409 0.95 20.76 -1.08
CA GLN A 409 0.45 21.94 -1.78
C GLN A 409 1.50 23.08 -1.82
N GLU A 410 2.27 23.26 -0.76
CA GLU A 410 3.36 24.24 -0.73
C GLU A 410 4.52 23.84 -1.66
N LYS A 411 4.93 22.58 -1.64
CA LYS A 411 5.95 22.04 -2.56
C LYS A 411 5.51 22.17 -4.02
N ALA A 412 4.23 21.93 -4.34
CA ALA A 412 3.68 22.06 -5.67
C ALA A 412 3.87 23.47 -6.26
N LYS A 413 3.81 24.51 -5.43
CA LYS A 413 4.02 25.90 -5.86
C LYS A 413 5.48 26.19 -6.22
N MET A 414 6.42 25.48 -5.61
CA MET A 414 7.87 25.75 -5.75
C MET A 414 8.58 24.73 -6.67
N SER A 415 7.97 23.59 -6.92
CA SER A 415 8.58 22.52 -7.72
C SER A 415 8.65 22.92 -9.20
N ARG A 416 9.75 22.54 -9.84
CA ARG A 416 9.99 22.79 -11.26
C ARG A 416 9.06 21.93 -12.14
N VAL A 417 8.81 20.69 -11.72
CA VAL A 417 7.92 19.74 -12.42
C VAL A 417 6.85 19.25 -11.47
N LEU A 418 5.59 19.38 -11.87
CA LEU A 418 4.45 18.79 -11.19
C LEU A 418 3.97 17.58 -11.99
N LEU A 419 3.94 16.40 -11.36
CA LEU A 419 3.32 15.21 -11.89
C LEU A 419 1.92 15.04 -11.32
N THR A 420 0.95 14.75 -12.17
CA THR A 420 -0.42 14.44 -11.76
C THR A 420 -1.02 13.38 -12.70
N ASN A 421 -2.18 12.82 -12.36
CA ASN A 421 -2.91 11.97 -13.30
C ASN A 421 -4.08 12.73 -13.93
N HIS A 422 -4.57 12.21 -15.07
CA HIS A 422 -5.63 12.87 -15.85
C HIS A 422 -6.87 13.17 -15.02
N ALA A 423 -7.33 12.21 -14.22
CA ALA A 423 -8.54 12.38 -13.42
C ALA A 423 -8.37 13.51 -12.40
N TYR A 424 -7.24 13.57 -11.70
CA TYR A 424 -6.99 14.61 -10.70
C TYR A 424 -6.69 15.96 -11.33
N LEU A 425 -6.04 15.99 -12.50
CA LEU A 425 -5.89 17.23 -13.29
C LEU A 425 -7.23 17.85 -13.58
N LEU A 426 -8.20 17.08 -14.11
CA LEU A 426 -9.55 17.55 -14.44
C LEU A 426 -10.28 18.08 -13.20
N THR A 427 -10.22 17.36 -12.09
CA THR A 427 -10.80 17.81 -10.81
C THR A 427 -10.18 19.13 -10.35
N ARG A 428 -8.85 19.26 -10.43
CA ARG A 428 -8.16 20.47 -9.98
C ARG A 428 -8.43 21.67 -10.88
N LEU A 429 -8.55 21.46 -12.19
CA LEU A 429 -8.88 22.54 -13.13
C LEU A 429 -10.30 23.08 -12.95
N GLU A 430 -11.25 22.27 -12.46
CA GLU A 430 -12.57 22.76 -12.08
C GLU A 430 -12.50 23.70 -10.87
N ASP A 431 -11.70 23.34 -9.85
CA ASP A 431 -11.56 24.11 -8.61
C ASP A 431 -10.62 25.31 -8.75
N ASP A 432 -9.51 25.13 -9.48
CA ASP A 432 -8.40 26.08 -9.55
C ASP A 432 -7.73 26.02 -10.93
N PRO A 433 -8.22 26.76 -11.93
CA PRO A 433 -7.63 26.82 -13.27
C PRO A 433 -6.17 27.34 -13.27
N SER A 434 -5.75 28.04 -12.22
CA SER A 434 -4.38 28.60 -12.13
C SER A 434 -3.29 27.53 -12.10
N LEU A 435 -3.65 26.25 -11.88
CA LEU A 435 -2.73 25.13 -11.91
C LEU A 435 -1.92 25.04 -13.21
N VAL A 436 -2.52 25.44 -14.33
CA VAL A 436 -1.87 25.41 -15.66
C VAL A 436 -1.58 26.80 -16.23
N GLU A 437 -1.99 27.88 -15.56
CA GLU A 437 -1.72 29.23 -16.00
C GLU A 437 -0.21 29.56 -15.93
N ASN A 438 0.32 30.09 -17.02
CA ASN A 438 1.75 30.40 -17.16
C ASN A 438 2.68 29.19 -16.93
N ARG A 439 2.24 27.99 -17.28
CA ARG A 439 2.97 26.73 -17.15
C ARG A 439 2.92 25.95 -18.44
N THR A 440 3.95 25.17 -18.70
CA THR A 440 3.93 24.20 -19.80
C THR A 440 3.16 22.96 -19.36
N LEU A 441 2.03 22.66 -20.03
CA LEU A 441 1.28 21.45 -19.78
C LEU A 441 1.67 20.36 -20.77
N VAL A 442 2.08 19.20 -20.23
CA VAL A 442 2.30 17.96 -20.99
C VAL A 442 1.19 16.97 -20.63
N VAL A 443 0.51 16.42 -21.62
CA VAL A 443 -0.47 15.36 -21.46
C VAL A 443 0.09 14.10 -22.10
N ASP A 444 0.64 13.22 -21.28
CA ASP A 444 1.19 11.93 -21.75
C ASP A 444 0.04 10.95 -22.04
N GLU A 445 0.15 10.16 -23.11
CA GLU A 445 -0.93 9.30 -23.59
C GLU A 445 -2.29 10.06 -23.73
N ALA A 446 -2.28 11.20 -24.43
CA ALA A 446 -3.42 12.12 -24.53
C ALA A 446 -4.74 11.46 -24.96
N GLN A 447 -4.69 10.34 -25.69
CA GLN A 447 -5.87 9.55 -26.05
C GLN A 447 -6.61 9.00 -24.81
N LYS A 448 -5.89 8.79 -23.70
CA LYS A 448 -6.50 8.32 -22.43
C LYS A 448 -7.15 9.44 -21.63
N LEU A 449 -6.79 10.70 -21.89
CA LEU A 449 -7.45 11.86 -21.27
C LEU A 449 -8.94 11.90 -21.62
N TYR A 450 -9.30 11.50 -22.84
CA TYR A 450 -10.71 11.43 -23.26
C TYR A 450 -11.54 10.52 -22.34
N PHE A 451 -11.03 9.34 -21.99
CA PHE A 451 -11.73 8.43 -21.07
C PHE A 451 -11.83 9.01 -19.65
N SER A 452 -10.80 9.69 -19.20
CA SER A 452 -10.83 10.37 -17.89
C SER A 452 -11.83 11.52 -17.89
N LEU A 453 -11.93 12.27 -18.98
CA LEU A 453 -12.92 13.34 -19.13
C LEU A 453 -14.36 12.78 -19.17
N GLU A 454 -14.55 11.66 -19.87
CA GLU A 454 -15.85 10.98 -19.90
C GLU A 454 -16.26 10.51 -18.50
N GLN A 455 -15.34 9.92 -17.73
CA GLN A 455 -15.61 9.53 -16.34
C GLN A 455 -15.82 10.75 -15.43
N PHE A 456 -15.02 11.79 -15.58
CA PHE A 456 -15.16 13.04 -14.81
C PHE A 456 -16.51 13.73 -15.05
N SER A 457 -17.03 13.65 -16.28
CA SER A 457 -18.34 14.20 -16.64
C SER A 457 -19.53 13.34 -16.17
N ARG A 458 -19.28 12.23 -15.47
CA ARG A 458 -20.31 11.37 -14.91
C ARG A 458 -20.41 11.54 -13.40
N ALA A 459 -21.62 11.61 -12.88
CA ALA A 459 -21.90 11.43 -11.47
C ALA A 459 -22.69 10.13 -11.29
N SER A 460 -22.35 9.31 -10.30
CA SER A 460 -23.03 8.04 -10.03
C SER A 460 -23.35 7.91 -8.55
N LEU A 461 -24.42 7.19 -8.24
CA LEU A 461 -24.90 6.92 -6.91
C LEU A 461 -25.42 5.48 -6.84
N SER A 462 -25.05 4.74 -5.80
CA SER A 462 -25.70 3.45 -5.48
C SER A 462 -27.13 3.74 -4.97
N LEU A 463 -28.09 3.44 -5.81
CA LEU A 463 -29.48 3.72 -5.46
C LEU A 463 -29.97 2.84 -4.32
N SER A 464 -29.48 1.60 -4.21
CA SER A 464 -29.83 0.67 -3.14
C SER A 464 -29.38 1.18 -1.76
N ASP A 465 -28.12 1.62 -1.67
CA ASP A 465 -27.57 2.15 -0.41
C ASP A 465 -28.26 3.47 -0.03
N PHE A 466 -28.44 4.35 -1.01
CA PHE A 466 -29.15 5.62 -0.81
C PHE A 466 -30.57 5.43 -0.28
N MET A 467 -31.29 4.43 -0.79
CA MET A 467 -32.65 4.13 -0.34
C MET A 467 -32.75 3.72 1.14
N LEU A 468 -31.71 3.05 1.65
CA LEU A 468 -31.63 2.71 3.09
C LEU A 468 -31.45 3.97 3.94
N ASP A 469 -30.60 4.88 3.52
CA ASP A 469 -30.37 6.13 4.24
C ASP A 469 -31.57 7.08 4.13
N LEU A 470 -32.24 7.13 2.98
CA LEU A 470 -33.48 7.88 2.78
C LEU A 470 -34.61 7.35 3.69
N GLN A 471 -34.72 6.03 3.84
CA GLN A 471 -35.71 5.41 4.75
C GLN A 471 -35.46 5.83 6.19
N ARG A 472 -34.22 5.84 6.65
CA ARG A 472 -33.85 6.29 8.01
C ARG A 472 -34.21 7.78 8.22
N GLU A 473 -33.92 8.62 7.22
CA GLU A 473 -34.25 10.05 7.27
C GLU A 473 -35.74 10.28 7.39
N ILE A 474 -36.59 9.55 6.64
CA ILE A 474 -38.04 9.59 6.72
C ILE A 474 -38.54 9.24 8.13
N GLU A 475 -37.92 8.24 8.77
CA GLU A 475 -38.31 7.79 10.11
C GLU A 475 -38.02 8.83 11.20
N ILE A 476 -36.94 9.60 11.07
CA ILE A 476 -36.53 10.61 12.07
C ILE A 476 -37.08 12.01 11.78
N GLU A 477 -37.54 12.30 10.55
CA GLU A 477 -38.06 13.64 10.19
C GLU A 477 -39.37 13.96 10.90
N LYS A 478 -39.40 15.09 11.61
CA LYS A 478 -40.53 15.54 12.43
C LYS A 478 -41.50 16.44 11.67
N SER A 479 -41.06 17.08 10.61
CA SER A 479 -41.90 17.96 9.79
C SER A 479 -42.76 17.14 8.84
N LEU A 480 -44.07 17.22 8.99
CA LEU A 480 -45.02 16.52 8.12
C LEU A 480 -44.85 16.88 6.62
N LEU A 481 -44.52 18.15 6.33
CA LEU A 481 -44.29 18.57 4.95
C LEU A 481 -43.02 17.95 4.37
N LYS A 482 -41.92 18.09 5.07
CA LYS A 482 -40.62 17.50 4.62
C LYS A 482 -40.73 15.98 4.49
N ARG A 483 -41.35 15.32 5.47
CA ARG A 483 -41.57 13.87 5.42
C ARG A 483 -42.33 13.43 4.17
N ARG A 484 -43.42 14.16 3.81
CA ARG A 484 -44.19 13.87 2.58
C ARG A 484 -43.35 14.04 1.30
N ILE A 485 -42.48 15.04 1.24
CA ILE A 485 -41.61 15.25 0.09
C ILE A 485 -40.58 14.12 0.02
N LEU A 486 -39.99 13.70 1.15
CA LEU A 486 -39.08 12.55 1.21
C LEU A 486 -39.78 11.24 0.79
N GLU A 487 -41.02 11.01 1.24
CA GLU A 487 -41.84 9.87 0.83
C GLU A 487 -42.18 9.90 -0.69
N SER A 488 -42.45 11.10 -1.25
CA SER A 488 -42.64 11.29 -2.68
C SER A 488 -41.36 10.93 -3.47
N LEU A 489 -40.24 11.44 -3.03
CA LEU A 489 -38.91 11.13 -3.63
C LEU A 489 -38.62 9.63 -3.56
N GLN A 490 -38.86 9.00 -2.42
CA GLN A 490 -38.71 7.56 -2.25
C GLN A 490 -39.59 6.76 -3.22
N PHE A 491 -40.82 7.19 -3.40
CA PHE A 491 -41.75 6.55 -4.34
C PHE A 491 -41.26 6.63 -5.79
N GLU A 492 -40.79 7.82 -6.22
CA GLU A 492 -40.22 7.98 -7.57
C GLU A 492 -38.99 7.12 -7.79
N LEU A 493 -38.06 7.08 -6.83
CA LEU A 493 -36.85 6.27 -6.91
C LEU A 493 -37.18 4.76 -6.91
N ASN A 494 -38.14 4.31 -6.11
CA ASN A 494 -38.63 2.93 -6.13
C ASN A 494 -39.27 2.54 -7.47
N ALA A 495 -39.99 3.46 -8.09
CA ALA A 495 -40.56 3.21 -9.43
C ALA A 495 -39.45 3.00 -10.47
N LEU A 496 -38.34 3.72 -10.36
CA LEU A 496 -37.19 3.54 -11.25
C LEU A 496 -36.51 2.18 -11.02
N LEU A 497 -36.36 1.72 -9.79
CA LEU A 497 -35.83 0.39 -9.48
C LEU A 497 -36.68 -0.74 -10.04
N LYS A 498 -37.99 -0.64 -9.97
CA LYS A 498 -38.93 -1.63 -10.54
C LYS A 498 -38.81 -1.76 -12.06
N HIS A 499 -38.48 -0.69 -12.76
CA HIS A 499 -38.22 -0.76 -14.22
C HIS A 499 -36.99 -1.61 -14.57
N LEU A 500 -35.98 -1.65 -13.69
CA LEU A 500 -34.80 -2.53 -13.84
C LEU A 500 -35.12 -4.00 -13.58
N GLU A 501 -36.05 -4.29 -12.66
CA GLU A 501 -36.48 -5.67 -12.33
C GLU A 501 -37.21 -6.35 -13.50
N SER A 502 -37.79 -5.57 -14.41
CA SER A 502 -38.52 -6.08 -15.58
C SER A 502 -37.64 -6.59 -16.73
N GLY A 503 -36.34 -6.70 -16.56
CA GLY A 503 -35.42 -7.37 -17.50
C GLY A 503 -34.53 -6.45 -18.33
N SER A 504 -34.64 -5.14 -18.18
CA SER A 504 -33.75 -4.18 -18.84
C SER A 504 -32.46 -3.98 -18.04
N ARG A 505 -31.29 -4.09 -18.70
CA ARG A 505 -29.99 -3.82 -18.05
C ARG A 505 -29.74 -2.34 -17.82
N LYS A 506 -30.34 -1.47 -18.61
CA LYS A 506 -30.17 -0.01 -18.58
C LYS A 506 -31.48 0.66 -18.93
N VAL A 507 -31.87 1.65 -18.14
CA VAL A 507 -33.08 2.46 -18.34
C VAL A 507 -32.71 3.93 -18.32
N GLU A 508 -33.07 4.69 -19.36
CA GLU A 508 -32.91 6.14 -19.39
C GLU A 508 -34.13 6.83 -18.74
N LEU A 509 -33.86 7.83 -17.88
CA LEU A 509 -34.93 8.60 -17.25
C LEU A 509 -35.55 9.60 -18.22
N THR A 510 -36.87 9.73 -18.16
CA THR A 510 -37.57 10.75 -18.94
C THR A 510 -37.33 12.16 -18.38
N PRO A 511 -37.39 13.21 -19.23
CA PRO A 511 -37.25 14.59 -18.77
C PRO A 511 -38.24 14.99 -17.66
N GLU A 512 -39.43 14.40 -17.66
CA GLU A 512 -40.45 14.65 -16.64
C GLU A 512 -40.06 14.06 -15.27
N GLN A 513 -39.53 12.83 -15.26
CA GLN A 513 -39.02 12.19 -14.05
C GLN A 513 -37.86 13.00 -13.47
N VAL A 514 -36.90 13.40 -14.28
CA VAL A 514 -35.76 14.23 -13.86
C VAL A 514 -36.24 15.56 -13.29
N LYS A 515 -37.20 16.23 -13.94
CA LYS A 515 -37.75 17.51 -13.48
C LYS A 515 -38.42 17.36 -12.12
N LYS A 516 -39.20 16.30 -11.91
CA LYS A 516 -39.89 16.03 -10.63
C LYS A 516 -38.91 15.77 -9.50
N ILE A 517 -37.91 14.92 -9.71
CA ILE A 517 -36.87 14.64 -8.71
C ILE A 517 -36.12 15.93 -8.35
N ARG A 518 -35.75 16.75 -9.33
CA ARG A 518 -35.07 18.04 -9.09
C ARG A 518 -35.96 19.00 -8.28
N GLN A 519 -37.25 19.03 -8.55
CA GLN A 519 -38.18 19.85 -7.79
C GLN A 519 -38.23 19.40 -6.33
N ASP A 520 -38.43 18.12 -6.06
CA ASP A 520 -38.45 17.57 -4.72
C ASP A 520 -37.15 17.85 -3.96
N LEU A 521 -35.99 17.70 -4.65
CA LEU A 521 -34.67 17.99 -4.09
C LEU A 521 -34.45 19.48 -3.77
N SER A 522 -35.07 20.39 -4.53
CA SER A 522 -34.96 21.85 -4.29
C SER A 522 -35.69 22.32 -3.04
N GLU A 523 -36.71 21.59 -2.61
CA GLU A 523 -37.53 21.90 -1.43
C GLU A 523 -36.99 21.28 -0.13
N LEU A 524 -35.97 20.43 -0.22
CA LEU A 524 -35.38 19.69 0.90
C LEU A 524 -33.93 20.16 1.17
N ASP A 525 -33.65 20.41 2.43
CA ASP A 525 -32.30 20.70 2.92
C ASP A 525 -31.90 19.65 3.96
N SER A 526 -31.33 18.54 3.48
CA SER A 526 -30.84 17.44 4.30
C SER A 526 -29.46 16.96 3.78
N PRO A 527 -28.50 16.70 4.68
CA PRO A 527 -27.18 16.17 4.30
C PRO A 527 -27.25 14.83 3.55
N VAL A 528 -28.25 13.98 3.85
CA VAL A 528 -28.47 12.69 3.19
C VAL A 528 -28.74 12.86 1.69
N LEU A 529 -29.34 13.99 1.30
CA LEU A 529 -29.66 14.26 -0.11
C LEU A 529 -28.49 14.88 -0.91
N ALA A 530 -27.35 15.15 -0.28
CA ALA A 530 -26.23 15.84 -0.94
C ALA A 530 -25.71 15.06 -2.16
N GLU A 531 -25.55 13.75 -2.04
CA GLU A 531 -25.09 12.90 -3.15
C GLU A 531 -26.12 12.85 -4.28
N LEU A 532 -27.41 12.71 -3.96
CA LEU A 532 -28.46 12.70 -4.96
C LEU A 532 -28.58 14.07 -5.66
N LYS A 533 -28.41 15.18 -4.94
CA LYS A 533 -28.35 16.53 -5.54
C LYS A 533 -27.18 16.64 -6.52
N THR A 534 -26.04 16.03 -6.23
CA THR A 534 -24.88 16.01 -7.13
C THR A 534 -25.20 15.25 -8.41
N VAL A 535 -25.84 14.09 -8.34
CA VAL A 535 -26.24 13.29 -9.51
C VAL A 535 -27.29 14.03 -10.37
N PHE A 536 -28.26 14.69 -9.75
CA PHE A 536 -29.31 15.43 -10.45
C PHE A 536 -28.97 16.91 -10.70
N ASP A 537 -27.69 17.29 -10.63
CA ASP A 537 -27.23 18.64 -10.94
C ASP A 537 -27.74 19.09 -12.33
N PRO A 538 -28.22 20.33 -12.49
CA PRO A 538 -28.71 20.87 -13.76
C PRO A 538 -27.70 20.81 -14.91
N ARG A 539 -26.41 20.72 -14.64
CA ARG A 539 -25.34 20.56 -15.65
C ARG A 539 -25.44 19.24 -16.41
N PHE A 540 -25.97 18.18 -15.80
CA PHE A 540 -26.20 16.89 -16.47
C PHE A 540 -27.48 16.89 -17.26
N GLN A 541 -27.42 16.33 -18.46
CA GLN A 541 -28.57 16.30 -19.40
C GLN A 541 -29.12 14.90 -19.63
N ILE A 542 -28.31 13.88 -19.41
CA ILE A 542 -28.68 12.48 -19.64
C ILE A 542 -28.57 11.72 -18.33
N PHE A 543 -29.64 11.01 -17.99
CA PHE A 543 -29.76 10.24 -16.77
C PHE A 543 -30.18 8.82 -17.09
N TRP A 544 -29.46 7.84 -16.54
CA TRP A 544 -29.85 6.44 -16.68
C TRP A 544 -29.56 5.69 -15.38
N ILE A 545 -30.23 4.54 -15.22
CA ILE A 545 -29.96 3.56 -14.17
C ILE A 545 -29.51 2.29 -14.87
N ASP A 546 -28.46 1.66 -14.40
CA ASP A 546 -28.01 0.37 -14.88
C ASP A 546 -27.73 -0.59 -13.71
N ARG A 547 -27.70 -1.89 -14.00
CA ARG A 547 -27.22 -2.91 -13.07
C ARG A 547 -25.73 -3.04 -13.24
N THR A 548 -24.98 -2.84 -12.15
CA THR A 548 -23.55 -3.12 -12.12
C THR A 548 -23.29 -4.63 -12.11
N GLN A 549 -22.12 -5.07 -12.58
CA GLN A 549 -21.77 -6.50 -12.66
C GLN A 549 -21.66 -7.16 -11.27
N GLU A 550 -21.55 -6.40 -10.18
CA GLU A 550 -21.49 -6.91 -8.80
C GLU A 550 -22.80 -7.55 -8.33
N ASP A 551 -23.94 -7.18 -8.93
CA ASP A 551 -25.25 -7.78 -8.59
C ASP A 551 -25.45 -9.20 -9.16
N GLN A 552 -24.45 -9.82 -9.79
CA GLN A 552 -24.54 -11.13 -10.45
C GLN A 552 -24.01 -12.32 -9.61
N HIS A 553 -23.59 -12.13 -8.36
CA HIS A 553 -23.30 -13.26 -7.48
C HIS A 553 -24.56 -13.64 -6.69
N PRO A 554 -25.18 -14.78 -6.97
CA PRO A 554 -26.21 -15.32 -6.09
C PRO A 554 -25.56 -15.73 -4.78
N ILE A 555 -26.25 -15.43 -3.69
CA ILE A 555 -25.98 -15.82 -2.31
C ILE A 555 -25.76 -17.32 -2.22
#